data_094576cd34a76a563c9f12655aaee31f
#
_entry.id   094576cd34a76a563c9f12655aaee31f
#
_cell.length_a   1.000
_cell.length_b   1.000
_cell.length_c   1.000
_cell.angle_alpha   90.00
_cell.angle_beta   90.00
_cell.angle_gamma   90.00
#
_symmetry.space_group_name_H-M   'P 1'
#
loop_
_entity.id
_entity.type
_entity.pdbx_description
1 polymer ?
#
loop_
_entity_poly.entity_id
_entity_poly.type
_entity_poly.pdbx_seq_one_letter_code
_entity_poly.pdbx_strand_id
1 'polypeptide(L)' 'MKVEILYHPGDANYSWKLWTGPDGINFYNGLASSLGEAFEEIIKHEIWNGMDYCGEKL' A
#
# COMPACT_ATOMS: atom_id res chain seq x y z
N MET A 1 7.17 -8.47 0.90
CA MET A 1 6.07 -7.53 0.59
C MET A 1 5.64 -7.70 -0.85
N LYS A 2 4.35 -7.69 -1.06
CA LYS A 2 3.79 -7.81 -2.40
C LYS A 2 2.78 -6.70 -2.61
N VAL A 3 2.82 -6.06 -3.78
CA VAL A 3 1.92 -4.95 -4.11
C VAL A 3 1.28 -5.23 -5.45
N GLU A 4 -0.02 -4.99 -5.53
CA GLU A 4 -0.75 -5.05 -6.79
C GLU A 4 -1.53 -3.76 -6.96
N ILE A 5 -1.45 -3.18 -8.15
CA ILE A 5 -2.22 -1.99 -8.46
C ILE A 5 -2.94 -2.26 -9.77
N LEU A 6 -4.24 -2.00 -9.76
CA LEU A 6 -5.07 -2.28 -10.92
C LEU A 6 -5.86 -1.03 -11.29
N TYR A 7 -5.81 -0.66 -12.57
CA TYR A 7 -6.54 0.49 -13.05
C TYR A 7 -7.93 0.08 -13.51
N HIS A 8 -8.93 0.88 -13.14
CA HIS A 8 -10.31 0.64 -13.50
C HIS A 8 -10.78 1.76 -14.41
N PRO A 9 -10.70 1.57 -15.73
CA PRO A 9 -11.03 2.67 -16.63
C PRO A 9 -12.47 3.14 -16.55
N GLY A 10 -13.39 2.24 -16.25
CA GLY A 10 -14.78 2.63 -16.14
C GLY A 10 -15.05 3.60 -15.01
N ASP A 11 -14.29 3.49 -13.96
CA ASP A 11 -14.44 4.35 -12.78
C ASP A 11 -13.34 5.39 -12.68
N ALA A 12 -12.40 5.34 -13.59
CA ALA A 12 -11.26 6.27 -13.61
C ALA A 12 -10.53 6.28 -12.27
N ASN A 13 -10.36 5.12 -11.68
CA ASN A 13 -9.63 5.04 -10.43
C ASN A 13 -8.77 3.79 -10.42
N TYR A 14 -8.02 3.64 -9.33
CA TYR A 14 -7.11 2.51 -9.15
C TYR A 14 -7.47 1.78 -7.87
N SER A 15 -7.36 0.47 -7.88
CA SER A 15 -7.43 -0.29 -6.64
C SER A 15 -6.02 -0.81 -6.36
N TRP A 16 -5.69 -0.89 -5.09
CA TRP A 16 -4.38 -1.41 -4.73
C TRP A 16 -4.53 -2.43 -3.62
N LYS A 17 -3.61 -3.38 -3.60
CA LYS A 17 -3.55 -4.41 -2.58
C LYS A 17 -2.12 -4.52 -2.10
N LEU A 18 -1.97 -4.73 -0.81
CA LEU A 18 -0.66 -4.79 -0.19
C LEU A 18 -0.61 -5.95 0.77
N TRP A 19 0.37 -6.81 0.59
CA TRP A 19 0.63 -7.92 1.51
C TRP A 19 1.97 -7.67 2.16
N THR A 20 2.00 -7.64 3.49
CA THR A 20 3.22 -7.38 4.23
C THR A 20 3.43 -8.45 5.27
N GLY A 21 4.58 -8.40 5.95
CA GLY A 21 4.91 -9.35 6.97
C GLY A 21 5.72 -10.50 6.42
N PRO A 22 6.23 -11.35 7.30
CA PRO A 22 7.14 -12.42 6.89
C PRO A 22 6.55 -13.35 5.86
N ASP A 23 5.28 -13.64 5.95
CA ASP A 23 4.62 -14.54 5.01
C ASP A 23 3.54 -13.84 4.22
N GLY A 24 3.53 -12.53 4.22
CA GLY A 24 2.50 -11.80 3.53
C GLY A 24 1.13 -11.96 4.16
N ILE A 25 1.08 -12.18 5.45
CA ILE A 25 -0.19 -12.40 6.12
C ILE A 25 -0.97 -11.13 6.35
N ASN A 26 -0.28 -10.01 6.46
CA ASN A 26 -0.96 -8.74 6.68
C ASN A 26 -1.42 -8.21 5.33
N PHE A 27 -2.71 -8.00 5.20
CA PHE A 27 -3.30 -7.61 3.93
C PHE A 27 -4.06 -6.30 4.08
N TYR A 28 -3.76 -5.36 3.18
CA TYR A 28 -4.45 -4.08 3.12
C TYR A 28 -4.88 -3.82 1.70
N ASN A 29 -5.95 -3.04 1.54
CA ASN A 29 -6.37 -2.65 0.21
C ASN A 29 -7.04 -1.29 0.26
N GLY A 30 -7.25 -0.70 -0.89
CA GLY A 30 -7.90 0.59 -0.95
C GLY A 30 -8.11 1.04 -2.39
N LEU A 31 -8.71 2.21 -2.52
CA LEU A 31 -8.94 2.82 -3.81
C LEU A 31 -8.28 4.18 -3.84
N ALA A 32 -7.82 4.57 -5.00
CA ALA A 32 -7.15 5.84 -5.18
C ALA A 32 -7.57 6.44 -6.51
N SER A 33 -7.56 7.76 -6.60
CA SER A 33 -7.97 8.43 -7.83
C SER A 33 -6.81 8.58 -8.80
N SER A 34 -5.59 8.34 -8.36
CA SER A 34 -4.43 8.42 -9.24
C SER A 34 -3.40 7.40 -8.79
N LEU A 35 -2.48 7.10 -9.70
CA LEU A 35 -1.41 6.18 -9.39
C LEU A 35 -0.53 6.69 -8.26
N GLY A 36 -0.23 7.98 -8.29
CA GLY A 36 0.56 8.59 -7.22
C GLY A 36 -0.12 8.47 -5.87
N GLU A 37 -1.42 8.66 -5.83
CA GLU A 37 -2.16 8.53 -4.59
C GLU A 37 -2.14 7.09 -4.09
N ALA A 38 -2.23 6.14 -5.01
CA ALA A 38 -2.16 4.73 -4.63
C ALA A 38 -0.82 4.42 -3.98
N PHE A 39 0.27 4.89 -4.59
CA PHE A 39 1.58 4.68 -4.00
C PHE A 39 1.71 5.35 -2.64
N GLU A 40 1.16 6.53 -2.52
CA GLU A 40 1.20 7.24 -1.25
C GLU A 40 0.53 6.45 -0.14
N GLU A 41 -0.62 5.87 -0.44
CA GLU A 41 -1.34 5.10 0.55
C GLU A 41 -0.61 3.82 0.90
N ILE A 42 -0.02 3.18 -0.10
CA ILE A 42 0.76 1.97 0.15
C ILE A 42 1.96 2.28 1.04
N ILE A 43 2.62 3.38 0.77
CA ILE A 43 3.78 3.78 1.57
C ILE A 43 3.39 4.07 3.01
N LYS A 44 2.23 4.67 3.21
CA LYS A 44 1.75 4.91 4.56
C LYS A 44 1.60 3.62 5.35
N HIS A 45 1.03 2.61 4.72
CA HIS A 45 0.90 1.33 5.39
C HIS A 45 2.24 0.69 5.66
N GLU A 46 3.13 0.80 4.71
CA GLU A 46 4.47 0.27 4.87
C GLU A 46 5.17 0.93 6.04
N ILE A 47 5.06 2.23 6.14
CA ILE A 47 5.67 2.98 7.23
C ILE A 47 5.06 2.57 8.56
N TRP A 48 3.75 2.44 8.62
CA TRP A 48 3.09 2.03 9.85
C TRP A 48 3.59 0.67 10.32
N ASN A 49 3.70 -0.27 9.39
CA ASN A 49 4.13 -1.60 9.76
C ASN A 49 5.59 -1.65 10.14
N GLY A 50 6.39 -0.79 9.60
CA GLY A 50 7.80 -0.74 9.92
C GLY A 50 8.14 0.29 10.96
N MET A 51 7.13 0.92 11.52
CA MET A 51 7.34 2.05 12.39
C MET A 51 8.26 1.73 13.55
N ASP A 52 8.12 0.56 14.08
CA ASP A 52 8.90 0.21 15.23
C ASP A 52 10.38 0.31 14.97
N TYR A 53 10.79 -0.17 13.84
CA TYR A 53 12.22 -0.14 13.61
C TYR A 53 12.63 1.10 12.82
N CYS A 54 11.73 1.65 12.05
CA CYS A 54 12.07 2.89 11.36
C CYS A 54 12.13 4.05 12.30
N GLY A 55 11.24 4.06 13.26
CA GLY A 55 11.20 5.15 14.18
C GLY A 55 12.51 5.39 14.85
N GLU A 56 13.22 4.34 15.08
CA GLU A 56 14.42 4.53 15.81
C GLU A 56 15.52 5.07 14.96
N LYS A 57 15.46 4.94 13.70
CA LYS A 57 16.55 5.49 12.93
C LYS A 57 16.21 6.81 12.33
N LEU A 58 15.06 7.23 12.50
CA LEU A 58 14.71 8.55 12.06
C LEU A 58 15.02 9.56 13.12
#